data_ea383cca94ebc78340ac6041396a91ee
#
_entry.id   ea383cca94ebc78340ac6041396a91ee
#
_cell.length_a   1.000
_cell.length_b   1.000
_cell.length_c   1.000
_cell.angle_alpha   90.00
_cell.angle_beta   90.00
_cell.angle_gamma   90.00
#
_symmetry.space_group_name_H-M   'P 1'
#
loop_
_entity.id
_entity.type
_entity.pdbx_description
1 polymer ?
#
loop_
_entity_poly.entity_id
_entity_poly.type
_entity_poly.pdbx_seq_one_letter_code
_entity_poly.pdbx_strand_id
1 'polypeptide(L)'
;MGKANGLGDIELLNALAPTELGNRLWNDANGDGIQNAGESGLANVALELYGNGLDGLPGTADDVLLGSTTTSGSGEWYFNTSNVTDGDPNTAGNQAGPQPGIPYNIRVGSADWTGGAGTGDLAGYRLS
;
A
#
# COMPACT_ATOMS: atom_id res chain seq x y z
N MET A 1 -17.87 -18.58 16.79
CA MET A 1 -17.76 -18.26 17.06
C MET A 1 -17.72 -18.00 17.11
N GLY A 2 -17.55 -17.95 16.62
CA GLY A 2 -17.50 -17.68 16.89
C GLY A 2 -17.24 -17.38 16.62
N LYS A 3 -17.38 -17.26 16.23
CA LYS A 3 -17.21 -16.79 15.99
C LYS A 3 -16.76 -16.37 15.66
N ALA A 4 -16.81 -16.45 15.38
CA ALA A 4 -16.44 -15.97 15.28
C ALA A 4 -15.98 -15.54 15.10
N ASN A 5 -15.96 -15.47 14.91
CA ASN A 5 -15.54 -14.99 14.97
C ASN A 5 -14.87 -14.74 15.04
N GLY A 6 -14.81 -14.62 15.04
CA GLY A 6 -14.24 -14.47 15.38
C GLY A 6 -13.38 -14.32 15.26
N LEU A 7 -13.01 -14.11 15.29
CA LEU A 7 -12.09 -14.00 15.40
C LEU A 7 -11.34 -13.58 16.08
N GLY A 8 -11.41 -13.47 16.52
CA GLY A 8 -10.84 -12.45 17.42
C GLY A 8 -9.56 -12.81 18.08
N ASP A 9 -9.53 -13.85 18.74
CA ASP A 9 -8.33 -14.32 19.45
C ASP A 9 -7.21 -14.76 18.55
N ILE A 10 -7.42 -14.74 17.29
CA ILE A 10 -6.42 -15.10 16.29
C ILE A 10 -5.23 -14.16 16.33
N GLU A 11 -5.44 -12.99 16.81
CA GLU A 11 -4.41 -11.95 16.85
C GLU A 11 -3.13 -12.38 17.54
N LEU A 12 -3.21 -13.30 18.43
CA LEU A 12 -2.01 -13.77 19.12
C LEU A 12 -1.02 -14.43 18.17
N LEU A 13 -1.52 -15.07 17.15
CA LEU A 13 -0.68 -15.71 16.14
C LEU A 13 -0.09 -14.69 15.18
N ASN A 14 -0.71 -13.56 15.05
CA ASN A 14 -0.32 -12.54 14.09
C ASN A 14 1.04 -11.92 14.43
N ALA A 15 1.48 -12.03 15.66
CA ALA A 15 2.80 -11.53 16.04
C ALA A 15 3.93 -12.21 15.25
N LEU A 16 3.71 -13.44 14.80
CA LEU A 16 4.72 -14.23 14.08
C LEU A 16 4.36 -14.43 12.61
N ALA A 17 3.18 -14.01 12.19
CA ALA A 17 2.73 -14.18 10.82
C ALA A 17 3.31 -13.07 9.93
N PRO A 18 3.63 -13.38 8.67
CA PRO A 18 4.01 -12.36 7.70
C PRO A 18 2.88 -11.34 7.55
N THR A 19 3.23 -10.07 7.45
CA THR A 19 2.27 -9.01 7.19
C THR A 19 2.23 -8.73 5.69
N GLU A 20 1.03 -8.56 5.19
CA GLU A 20 0.80 -8.15 3.82
C GLU A 20 -0.09 -6.92 3.81
N LEU A 21 0.25 -5.93 2.99
CA LEU A 21 -0.58 -4.77 2.73
C LEU A 21 -1.16 -4.92 1.33
N GLY A 22 -2.45 -4.72 1.19
CA GLY A 22 -3.08 -4.82 -0.10
C GLY A 22 -4.42 -4.15 -0.14
N ASN A 23 -4.84 -3.77 -1.33
CA ASN A 23 -6.14 -3.19 -1.58
C ASN A 23 -6.35 -3.09 -3.09
N ARG A 24 -7.19 -2.18 -3.50
CA ARG A 24 -7.56 -1.97 -4.88
C ARG A 24 -7.54 -0.48 -5.21
N LEU A 25 -7.01 -0.17 -6.37
CA LEU A 25 -7.07 1.18 -6.93
C LEU A 25 -8.19 1.20 -7.97
N TRP A 26 -9.11 2.15 -7.89
CA TRP A 26 -10.27 2.19 -8.77
C TRP A 26 -10.56 3.60 -9.26
N ASN A 27 -11.31 3.66 -10.35
CA ASN A 27 -11.80 4.92 -10.88
C ASN A 27 -13.08 5.30 -10.13
N ASP A 28 -12.96 6.26 -9.24
CA ASP A 28 -14.10 6.79 -8.47
C ASP A 28 -14.87 7.76 -9.38
N ALA A 29 -15.77 7.19 -10.18
CA ALA A 29 -16.45 7.94 -11.24
C ALA A 29 -17.45 8.96 -10.71
N ASN A 30 -17.99 8.73 -9.51
CA ASN A 30 -18.95 9.65 -8.91
C ASN A 30 -18.33 10.57 -7.84
N GLY A 31 -17.07 10.35 -7.49
CA GLY A 31 -16.35 11.22 -6.56
C GLY A 31 -16.76 11.08 -5.10
N ASP A 32 -17.34 9.92 -4.71
CA ASP A 32 -17.80 9.74 -3.33
C ASP A 32 -16.77 9.07 -2.41
N GLY A 33 -15.62 8.66 -2.95
CA GLY A 33 -14.56 8.01 -2.19
C GLY A 33 -14.86 6.58 -1.80
N ILE A 34 -15.93 6.00 -2.31
CA ILE A 34 -16.39 4.64 -2.01
C ILE A 34 -16.35 3.83 -3.31
N GLN A 35 -15.81 2.63 -3.23
CA GLN A 35 -15.81 1.76 -4.40
C GLN A 35 -17.21 1.19 -4.63
N ASN A 36 -17.88 1.69 -5.64
CA ASN A 36 -19.22 1.26 -5.99
C ASN A 36 -19.20 0.17 -7.07
N ALA A 37 -20.31 -0.56 -7.19
CA ALA A 37 -20.46 -1.52 -8.27
C ALA A 37 -20.40 -0.80 -9.61
N GLY A 38 -19.64 -1.36 -10.54
CA GLY A 38 -19.45 -0.77 -11.86
C GLY A 38 -18.28 0.19 -11.99
N GLU A 39 -17.65 0.55 -10.89
CA GLU A 39 -16.41 1.32 -10.93
C GLU A 39 -15.22 0.40 -11.20
N SER A 40 -14.51 0.69 -12.28
CA SER A 40 -13.44 -0.20 -12.74
C SER A 40 -12.15 0.01 -11.97
N GLY A 41 -11.37 -1.07 -11.81
CA GLY A 41 -10.01 -0.98 -11.31
C GLY A 41 -9.08 -0.30 -12.31
N LEU A 42 -8.03 0.31 -11.79
CA LEU A 42 -7.00 0.97 -12.59
C LEU A 42 -5.77 0.08 -12.67
N ALA A 43 -5.49 -0.42 -13.86
CA ALA A 43 -4.41 -1.36 -14.12
C ALA A 43 -3.08 -0.67 -14.40
N ASN A 44 -1.99 -1.40 -14.18
CA ASN A 44 -0.62 -1.00 -14.54
C ASN A 44 -0.12 0.27 -13.86
N VAL A 45 -0.73 0.64 -12.74
CA VAL A 45 -0.30 1.81 -11.99
C VAL A 45 0.83 1.43 -11.05
N ALA A 46 1.94 2.15 -11.11
CA ALA A 46 3.08 1.93 -10.23
C ALA A 46 2.79 2.51 -8.84
N LEU A 47 2.96 1.69 -7.81
CA LEU A 47 2.80 2.09 -6.42
C LEU A 47 4.09 1.83 -5.66
N GLU A 48 4.39 2.69 -4.70
CA GLU A 48 5.60 2.63 -3.90
C GLU A 48 5.25 2.63 -2.42
N LEU A 49 5.90 1.74 -1.66
CA LEU A 49 5.77 1.68 -0.22
C LEU A 49 6.95 2.41 0.42
N TYR A 50 6.64 3.34 1.31
CA TYR A 50 7.63 4.09 2.08
C TYR A 50 7.47 3.86 3.56
N GLY A 51 8.61 3.73 4.25
CA GLY A 51 8.67 3.88 5.71
C GLY A 51 8.78 5.34 6.07
N ASN A 52 8.18 5.74 7.19
CA ASN A 52 8.07 7.14 7.58
C ASN A 52 9.37 7.72 8.17
N GLY A 53 10.49 6.99 8.09
CA GLY A 53 11.77 7.45 8.58
C GLY A 53 11.84 7.58 10.09
N LEU A 54 12.82 8.32 10.56
CA LEU A 54 13.07 8.48 12.00
C LEU A 54 12.10 9.46 12.65
N ASP A 55 11.54 10.39 11.89
CA ASP A 55 10.58 11.36 12.44
C ASP A 55 9.17 10.79 12.56
N GLY A 56 8.91 9.64 11.97
CA GLY A 56 7.60 8.97 12.02
C GLY A 56 6.51 9.65 11.20
N LEU A 57 6.85 10.66 10.40
CA LEU A 57 5.88 11.44 9.64
C LEU A 57 5.94 11.10 8.15
N PRO A 58 4.78 10.85 7.50
CA PRO A 58 4.77 10.57 6.06
C PRO A 58 5.04 11.83 5.23
N GLY A 59 5.69 11.64 4.10
CA GLY A 59 5.91 12.72 3.14
C GLY A 59 7.09 13.61 3.46
N THR A 60 7.98 13.18 4.35
CA THR A 60 9.15 13.96 4.75
C THR A 60 10.42 13.46 4.05
N ALA A 61 11.50 14.21 4.19
CA ALA A 61 12.75 13.94 3.46
C ALA A 61 13.45 12.66 3.92
N ASP A 62 13.17 12.19 5.13
CA ASP A 62 13.78 10.97 5.67
C ASP A 62 12.95 9.71 5.39
N ASP A 63 11.85 9.81 4.65
CA ASP A 63 11.09 8.65 4.21
C ASP A 63 11.97 7.73 3.35
N VAL A 64 11.83 6.43 3.55
CA VAL A 64 12.65 5.42 2.89
C VAL A 64 11.78 4.56 1.98
N LEU A 65 12.15 4.44 0.71
CA LEU A 65 11.48 3.54 -0.23
C LEU A 65 11.81 2.10 0.16
N LEU A 66 10.78 1.32 0.45
CA LEU A 66 10.90 -0.07 0.91
C LEU A 66 10.51 -1.09 -0.15
N GLY A 67 9.69 -0.73 -1.08
CA GLY A 67 9.26 -1.63 -2.15
C GLY A 67 8.38 -0.94 -3.16
N SER A 68 8.17 -1.61 -4.28
CA SER A 68 7.29 -1.12 -5.34
C SER A 68 6.48 -2.27 -5.91
N THR A 69 5.33 -1.95 -6.46
CA THR A 69 4.46 -2.92 -7.14
C THR A 69 3.68 -2.21 -8.23
N THR A 70 2.94 -2.98 -9.00
CA THR A 70 2.09 -2.45 -10.07
C THR A 70 0.72 -3.08 -9.92
N THR A 71 -0.32 -2.30 -10.13
CA THR A 71 -1.69 -2.82 -10.02
C THR A 71 -1.97 -3.85 -11.12
N SER A 72 -2.78 -4.86 -10.77
CA SER A 72 -3.23 -5.88 -11.71
C SER A 72 -4.27 -5.32 -12.68
N GLY A 73 -4.74 -6.16 -13.59
CA GLY A 73 -5.80 -5.79 -14.53
C GLY A 73 -7.10 -5.35 -13.87
N SER A 74 -7.35 -5.74 -12.62
CA SER A 74 -8.51 -5.32 -11.85
C SER A 74 -8.19 -4.26 -10.80
N GLY A 75 -6.98 -3.70 -10.81
CA GLY A 75 -6.58 -2.64 -9.90
C GLY A 75 -6.05 -3.10 -8.56
N GLU A 76 -5.87 -4.39 -8.35
CA GLU A 76 -5.37 -4.94 -7.09
C GLU A 76 -3.87 -4.75 -6.96
N TRP A 77 -3.41 -4.50 -5.73
CA TRP A 77 -2.00 -4.35 -5.44
C TRP A 77 -1.67 -4.92 -4.07
N TYR A 78 -0.42 -5.38 -3.90
CA TYR A 78 0.05 -5.98 -2.67
C TYR A 78 1.51 -5.61 -2.41
N PHE A 79 1.83 -5.44 -1.12
CA PHE A 79 3.21 -5.42 -0.62
C PHE A 79 3.35 -6.56 0.40
N ASN A 80 4.30 -7.44 0.16
CA ASN A 80 4.53 -8.61 1.00
C ASN A 80 6.01 -8.99 0.95
N THR A 81 6.35 -10.19 1.40
CA THR A 81 7.73 -10.64 1.44
C THR A 81 8.37 -10.80 0.07
N SER A 82 7.59 -10.83 -1.01
CA SER A 82 8.13 -10.96 -2.36
C SER A 82 8.64 -9.64 -2.94
N ASN A 83 8.16 -8.50 -2.45
CA ASN A 83 8.54 -7.19 -2.98
C ASN A 83 8.99 -6.18 -1.91
N VAL A 84 9.06 -6.59 -0.65
CA VAL A 84 9.63 -5.79 0.43
C VAL A 84 10.72 -6.62 1.11
N THR A 85 11.97 -6.27 0.86
CA THR A 85 13.12 -7.00 1.40
C THR A 85 13.33 -6.71 2.88
N ASP A 86 13.13 -5.46 3.26
CA ASP A 86 13.30 -5.02 4.65
C ASP A 86 12.21 -4.01 4.99
N GLY A 87 11.22 -4.46 5.73
CA GLY A 87 10.09 -3.64 6.14
C GLY A 87 10.35 -2.79 7.38
N ASP A 88 11.52 -2.93 7.99
CA ASP A 88 11.89 -2.12 9.16
C ASP A 88 13.39 -1.78 9.11
N PRO A 89 13.79 -0.83 8.25
CA PRO A 89 15.21 -0.50 8.09
C PRO A 89 15.84 0.14 9.33
N ASN A 90 15.05 0.49 10.33
CA ASN A 90 15.56 1.02 11.59
C ASN A 90 15.99 -0.08 12.58
N THR A 91 15.69 -1.32 12.27
CA THR A 91 16.10 -2.49 13.06
C THR A 91 17.19 -3.25 12.30
N ALA A 92 18.21 -3.70 13.03
CA ALA A 92 19.32 -4.44 12.41
C ALA A 92 18.85 -5.72 11.74
N GLY A 93 19.41 -6.02 10.57
CA GLY A 93 19.03 -7.16 9.76
C GLY A 93 17.77 -6.87 8.91
N ASN A 94 17.53 -7.70 7.92
CA ASN A 94 16.37 -7.52 7.05
C ASN A 94 15.15 -8.24 7.63
N GLN A 95 14.07 -7.51 7.77
CA GLN A 95 12.77 -8.05 8.14
C GLN A 95 11.88 -8.06 6.89
N ALA A 96 11.81 -9.20 6.22
CA ALA A 96 11.10 -9.31 4.96
C ALA A 96 9.61 -9.00 5.09
N GLY A 97 9.11 -8.23 4.17
CA GLY A 97 7.71 -7.79 4.14
C GLY A 97 7.40 -6.65 5.10
N PRO A 98 6.21 -6.06 4.97
CA PRO A 98 5.75 -5.08 5.96
C PRO A 98 5.70 -5.70 7.36
N GLN A 99 6.05 -4.92 8.37
CA GLN A 99 6.15 -5.40 9.75
C GLN A 99 5.00 -4.86 10.60
N PRO A 100 4.47 -5.66 11.54
CA PRO A 100 3.43 -5.17 12.46
C PRO A 100 3.95 -4.01 13.30
N GLY A 101 3.09 -3.02 13.51
CA GLY A 101 3.40 -1.87 14.36
C GLY A 101 4.28 -0.80 13.71
N ILE A 102 4.71 -0.99 12.49
CA ILE A 102 5.50 -0.01 11.76
C ILE A 102 4.57 0.85 10.89
N PRO A 103 4.65 2.17 10.97
CA PRO A 103 3.86 3.04 10.12
C PRO A 103 4.46 3.14 8.72
N TYR A 104 3.60 3.02 7.71
CA TYR A 104 3.98 3.11 6.30
C TYR A 104 3.11 4.14 5.58
N ASN A 105 3.61 4.62 4.45
CA ASN A 105 2.77 5.36 3.51
C ASN A 105 2.96 4.78 2.11
N ILE A 106 1.91 4.90 1.30
CA ILE A 106 1.89 4.36 -0.06
C ILE A 106 1.69 5.53 -1.02
N ARG A 107 2.51 5.57 -2.06
CA ARG A 107 2.48 6.64 -3.05
C ARG A 107 2.33 6.05 -4.44
N VAL A 108 1.65 6.80 -5.30
CA VAL A 108 1.70 6.50 -6.73
C VAL A 108 3.08 6.92 -7.23
N GLY A 109 3.72 6.05 -8.01
CA GLY A 109 5.04 6.31 -8.56
C GLY A 109 5.03 7.50 -9.52
N SER A 110 6.18 8.14 -9.69
CA SER A 110 6.31 9.34 -10.52
C SER A 110 6.01 9.11 -11.99
N ALA A 111 6.03 7.86 -12.46
CA ALA A 111 5.63 7.53 -13.82
C ALA A 111 4.14 7.79 -14.07
N ASP A 112 3.32 7.67 -13.03
CA ASP A 112 1.88 7.77 -13.12
C ASP A 112 1.30 8.96 -12.35
N TRP A 113 2.11 9.65 -11.55
CA TRP A 113 1.67 10.78 -10.76
C TRP A 113 2.79 11.80 -10.59
N THR A 114 2.59 13.01 -11.08
CA THR A 114 3.59 14.07 -10.99
C THR A 114 2.89 15.42 -10.77
N GLY A 115 3.41 16.21 -9.84
CA GLY A 115 2.89 17.56 -9.61
C GLY A 115 1.46 17.60 -9.10
N GLY A 116 0.99 16.56 -8.42
CA GLY A 116 -0.36 16.49 -7.90
C GLY A 116 -1.42 16.06 -8.90
N ALA A 117 -1.01 15.56 -10.05
CA ALA A 117 -1.93 15.12 -11.10
C ALA A 117 -1.47 13.80 -11.71
N GLY A 118 -2.41 13.04 -12.25
CA GLY A 118 -2.12 11.80 -12.95
C GLY A 118 -1.35 12.01 -14.23
N THR A 119 -0.37 11.14 -14.46
CA THR A 119 0.44 11.07 -15.69
C THR A 119 0.50 9.62 -16.12
N GLY A 120 1.14 9.31 -17.26
CA GLY A 120 1.25 7.93 -17.73
C GLY A 120 -0.11 7.24 -17.78
N ASP A 121 -0.23 6.11 -17.09
CA ASP A 121 -1.48 5.34 -17.03
C ASP A 121 -2.59 6.06 -16.28
N LEU A 122 -2.28 7.08 -15.50
CA LEU A 122 -3.25 7.89 -14.76
C LEU A 122 -3.48 9.27 -15.38
N ALA A 123 -3.06 9.50 -16.61
CA ALA A 123 -3.27 10.79 -17.27
C ALA A 123 -4.75 11.16 -17.23
N GLY A 124 -5.06 12.36 -16.73
CA GLY A 124 -6.43 12.85 -16.59
C GLY A 124 -7.12 12.50 -15.28
N TYR A 125 -6.51 11.66 -14.44
CA TYR A 125 -7.08 11.31 -13.14
C TYR A 125 -6.62 12.27 -12.05
N ARG A 126 -7.41 12.32 -10.97
CA ARG A 126 -7.10 13.08 -9.76
C ARG A 126 -7.50 12.25 -8.54
N LEU A 127 -6.91 12.55 -7.38
CA LEU A 127 -7.32 11.92 -6.13
C LEU A 127 -8.70 12.43 -5.73
N SER A 128 -9.54 11.53 -5.32
CA SER A 128 -10.87 11.87 -4.83
C SER A 128 -10.90 12.02 -3.31
#